data_6444b9e1415ab26bd4a1fb653fb9aa70
#
_entry.id   6444b9e1415ab26bd4a1fb653fb9aa70
#
_cell.length_a   1.000
_cell.length_b   1.000
_cell.length_c   1.000
_cell.angle_alpha   90.00
_cell.angle_beta   90.00
_cell.angle_gamma   90.00
#
_symmetry.space_group_name_H-M   'P 1'
#
loop_
_entity.id
_entity.type
_entity.pdbx_description
1 polymer ?
#
loop_
_entity_poly.entity_id
_entity_poly.type
_entity_poly.pdbx_seq_one_letter_code
_entity_poly.pdbx_strand_id
1 'polypeptide(L)'
;MTRAYLAFTEKGLALAQKLASVLPGTVDRCGHGGPSLADWAAEQFAHADALIFVGAVGIAVRAIAPHCRSKAVDPAVVVLDECGHFTVPILSGHLGGANDLARALAAVCGAVPVITTATDANGVFAVDAWARHQNCAVLEPERIKRVSSRLLAGRPVRYRSEFPIAGQAPAGVVPAGEAERADFVLTLFPAGDALHLIPKIGVLGIGCRRGTSAAQLEAAFAQFCAAHGLAAVCITAAASIDLKADEPGLLEFCRAHGWPVQFYSAAQLQNAPGQFTPSAFVRSVTGVDNVCERAAVLAAGGTIILPKQAGNGVTFALALRPFAPDWRWQDA
;
A
#
# COMPACT_ATOMS: atom_id res chain seq x y z
N MET A 1 -8.28 -5.44 -0.10
CA MET A 1 -7.65 -6.76 -0.30
C MET A 1 -8.68 -7.65 -1.00
N THR A 2 -8.41 -8.02 -2.25
CA THR A 2 -9.18 -9.00 -3.03
C THR A 2 -8.79 -10.41 -2.57
N ARG A 3 -9.76 -11.28 -2.31
CA ARG A 3 -9.51 -12.64 -1.79
C ARG A 3 -10.12 -13.67 -2.74
N ALA A 4 -9.40 -14.79 -2.94
CA ALA A 4 -9.87 -15.93 -3.68
C ALA A 4 -9.77 -17.19 -2.83
N TYR A 5 -10.87 -17.91 -2.68
CA TYR A 5 -10.98 -19.15 -1.91
C TYR A 5 -11.10 -20.34 -2.86
N LEU A 6 -10.33 -21.39 -2.58
CA LEU A 6 -10.43 -22.65 -3.30
C LEU A 6 -10.65 -23.81 -2.33
N ALA A 7 -11.69 -24.59 -2.57
CA ALA A 7 -11.97 -25.83 -1.84
C ALA A 7 -11.91 -27.04 -2.76
N PHE A 8 -11.76 -28.24 -2.18
CA PHE A 8 -11.63 -29.50 -2.92
C PHE A 8 -12.80 -30.47 -2.64
N THR A 9 -13.44 -30.32 -1.50
CA THR A 9 -14.55 -31.18 -1.03
C THR A 9 -15.79 -30.33 -0.77
N GLU A 10 -16.97 -30.97 -0.65
CA GLU A 10 -18.21 -30.26 -0.27
C GLU A 10 -18.08 -29.63 1.13
N LYS A 11 -17.46 -30.34 2.06
CA LYS A 11 -17.23 -29.83 3.41
C LYS A 11 -16.33 -28.60 3.39
N GLY A 12 -15.22 -28.66 2.64
CA GLY A 12 -14.32 -27.53 2.46
C GLY A 12 -15.00 -26.35 1.74
N LEU A 13 -15.87 -26.61 0.78
CA LEU A 13 -16.64 -25.56 0.08
C LEU A 13 -17.60 -24.84 1.05
N ALA A 14 -18.31 -25.57 1.89
CA ALA A 14 -19.19 -24.98 2.92
C ALA A 14 -18.39 -24.09 3.89
N LEU A 15 -17.18 -24.53 4.31
CA LEU A 15 -16.30 -23.72 5.13
C LEU A 15 -15.82 -22.46 4.39
N ALA A 16 -15.38 -22.59 3.14
CA ALA A 16 -14.94 -21.46 2.32
C ALA A 16 -16.06 -20.42 2.15
N GLN A 17 -17.29 -20.84 1.89
CA GLN A 17 -18.47 -19.96 1.80
C GLN A 17 -18.76 -19.25 3.13
N LYS A 18 -18.68 -19.97 4.26
CA LYS A 18 -18.81 -19.36 5.59
C LYS A 18 -17.76 -18.28 5.83
N LEU A 19 -16.50 -18.55 5.48
CA LEU A 19 -15.41 -17.58 5.63
C LEU A 19 -15.60 -16.37 4.71
N ALA A 20 -15.99 -16.59 3.45
CA ALA A 20 -16.23 -15.53 2.48
C ALA A 20 -17.43 -14.65 2.82
N SER A 21 -18.40 -15.12 3.59
CA SER A 21 -19.52 -14.30 4.08
C SER A 21 -19.08 -13.21 5.09
N VAL A 22 -17.98 -13.42 5.79
CA VAL A 22 -17.42 -12.46 6.76
C VAL A 22 -16.20 -11.71 6.17
N LEU A 23 -15.36 -12.42 5.43
CA LEU A 23 -14.18 -11.87 4.74
C LEU A 23 -14.39 -12.01 3.23
N PRO A 24 -15.06 -11.06 2.57
CA PRO A 24 -15.54 -11.21 1.19
C PRO A 24 -14.46 -11.56 0.17
N GLY A 25 -14.78 -12.44 -0.77
CA GLY A 25 -13.93 -12.90 -1.86
C GLY A 25 -14.66 -13.87 -2.78
N THR A 26 -14.05 -14.25 -3.90
CA THR A 26 -14.56 -15.29 -4.80
C THR A 26 -14.37 -16.67 -4.17
N VAL A 27 -15.30 -17.59 -4.40
CA VAL A 27 -15.24 -18.95 -3.86
C VAL A 27 -15.41 -19.95 -5.01
N ASP A 28 -14.38 -20.77 -5.22
CA ASP A 28 -14.35 -21.79 -6.26
C ASP A 28 -14.16 -23.18 -5.65
N ARG A 29 -14.63 -24.20 -6.40
CA ARG A 29 -14.35 -25.60 -6.10
C ARG A 29 -13.52 -26.21 -7.21
N CYS A 30 -12.40 -26.79 -6.86
CA CYS A 30 -11.52 -27.47 -7.79
C CYS A 30 -12.18 -28.74 -8.36
N GLY A 31 -12.19 -28.91 -9.67
CA GLY A 31 -12.85 -30.02 -10.35
C GLY A 31 -14.38 -29.88 -10.38
N HIS A 32 -15.09 -30.96 -10.72
CA HIS A 32 -16.55 -30.99 -10.74
C HIS A 32 -17.23 -29.85 -11.54
N GLY A 33 -16.65 -29.46 -12.68
CA GLY A 33 -17.16 -28.37 -13.51
C GLY A 33 -16.54 -26.99 -13.16
N GLY A 34 -15.75 -26.90 -12.09
CA GLY A 34 -14.94 -25.73 -11.73
C GLY A 34 -13.55 -25.76 -12.38
N PRO A 35 -12.70 -24.75 -12.07
CA PRO A 35 -11.36 -24.64 -12.64
C PRO A 35 -10.44 -25.80 -12.24
N SER A 36 -9.43 -26.07 -13.06
CA SER A 36 -8.32 -26.90 -12.64
C SER A 36 -7.48 -26.18 -11.55
N LEU A 37 -6.81 -26.95 -10.70
CA LEU A 37 -5.95 -26.37 -9.66
C LEU A 37 -4.84 -25.47 -10.25
N ALA A 38 -4.25 -25.89 -11.37
CA ALA A 38 -3.16 -25.16 -12.01
C ALA A 38 -3.64 -23.84 -12.62
N ASP A 39 -4.77 -23.86 -13.35
CA ASP A 39 -5.33 -22.66 -13.98
C ASP A 39 -5.80 -21.65 -12.93
N TRP A 40 -6.50 -22.14 -11.89
CA TRP A 40 -6.94 -21.29 -10.79
C TRP A 40 -5.77 -20.63 -10.06
N ALA A 41 -4.73 -21.41 -9.76
CA ALA A 41 -3.56 -20.88 -9.07
C ALA A 41 -2.84 -19.83 -9.93
N ALA A 42 -2.65 -20.09 -11.24
CA ALA A 42 -2.01 -19.15 -12.15
C ALA A 42 -2.76 -17.81 -12.23
N GLU A 43 -4.09 -17.89 -12.40
CA GLU A 43 -4.94 -16.71 -12.49
C GLU A 43 -5.00 -15.91 -11.19
N GLN A 44 -5.30 -16.58 -10.08
CA GLN A 44 -5.49 -15.89 -8.81
C GLN A 44 -4.18 -15.37 -8.22
N PHE A 45 -3.07 -16.07 -8.43
CA PHE A 45 -1.75 -15.61 -7.99
C PHE A 45 -1.31 -14.31 -8.70
N ALA A 46 -1.80 -14.08 -9.93
CA ALA A 46 -1.50 -12.87 -10.68
C ALA A 46 -2.40 -11.67 -10.32
N HIS A 47 -3.62 -11.92 -9.83
CA HIS A 47 -4.66 -10.88 -9.74
C HIS A 47 -5.24 -10.66 -8.34
N ALA A 48 -5.20 -11.66 -7.45
CA ALA A 48 -5.71 -11.53 -6.10
C ALA A 48 -4.64 -11.06 -5.12
N ASP A 49 -5.04 -10.29 -4.10
CA ASP A 49 -4.15 -9.92 -3.00
C ASP A 49 -3.93 -11.10 -2.04
N ALA A 50 -4.88 -12.05 -1.98
CA ALA A 50 -4.78 -13.20 -1.10
C ALA A 50 -5.46 -14.45 -1.68
N LEU A 51 -4.79 -15.60 -1.55
CA LEU A 51 -5.30 -16.93 -1.88
C LEU A 51 -5.55 -17.71 -0.60
N ILE A 52 -6.74 -18.28 -0.47
CA ILE A 52 -7.15 -19.09 0.68
C ILE A 52 -7.51 -20.50 0.18
N PHE A 53 -6.69 -21.49 0.54
CA PHE A 53 -6.96 -22.89 0.23
C PHE A 53 -7.63 -23.58 1.41
N VAL A 54 -8.78 -24.22 1.17
CA VAL A 54 -9.44 -25.08 2.16
C VAL A 54 -9.17 -26.53 1.78
N GLY A 55 -8.09 -27.08 2.34
CA GLY A 55 -7.60 -28.42 2.02
C GLY A 55 -6.18 -28.66 2.55
N ALA A 56 -5.46 -29.63 1.99
CA ALA A 56 -4.13 -29.99 2.46
C ALA A 56 -3.06 -28.97 2.04
N VAL A 57 -2.17 -28.59 2.97
CA VAL A 57 -1.05 -27.66 2.73
C VAL A 57 -0.18 -28.08 1.54
N GLY A 58 0.09 -29.39 1.39
CA GLY A 58 0.90 -29.90 0.28
C GLY A 58 0.29 -29.65 -1.12
N ILE A 59 -1.03 -29.57 -1.21
CA ILE A 59 -1.73 -29.24 -2.47
C ILE A 59 -1.48 -27.75 -2.79
N ALA A 60 -1.69 -26.88 -1.81
CA ALA A 60 -1.47 -25.44 -1.97
C ALA A 60 -0.02 -25.13 -2.35
N VAL A 61 0.96 -25.73 -1.66
CA VAL A 61 2.39 -25.54 -1.95
C VAL A 61 2.72 -25.91 -3.40
N ARG A 62 2.26 -27.08 -3.89
CA ARG A 62 2.51 -27.48 -5.28
C ARG A 62 1.82 -26.55 -6.29
N ALA A 63 0.65 -26.04 -5.96
CA ALA A 63 -0.09 -25.14 -6.84
C ALA A 63 0.61 -23.79 -7.00
N ILE A 64 1.12 -23.21 -5.90
CA ILE A 64 1.72 -21.86 -5.95
C ILE A 64 3.22 -21.85 -6.29
N ALA A 65 3.94 -22.95 -6.06
CA ALA A 65 5.39 -22.98 -6.23
C ALA A 65 5.88 -22.46 -7.60
N PRO A 66 5.24 -22.77 -8.75
CA PRO A 66 5.67 -22.25 -10.05
C PRO A 66 5.53 -20.71 -10.19
N HIS A 67 4.73 -20.06 -9.35
CA HIS A 67 4.39 -18.65 -9.46
C HIS A 67 5.15 -17.77 -8.47
N CYS A 68 5.75 -18.35 -7.43
CA CYS A 68 6.47 -17.62 -6.38
C CYS A 68 7.66 -16.85 -6.97
N ARG A 69 7.77 -15.56 -6.64
CA ARG A 69 8.82 -14.65 -7.11
C ARG A 69 9.57 -14.02 -5.94
N SER A 70 8.87 -13.26 -5.11
CA SER A 70 9.47 -12.63 -3.93
C SER A 70 8.42 -12.20 -2.91
N LYS A 71 8.84 -12.12 -1.65
CA LYS A 71 7.98 -11.66 -0.54
C LYS A 71 7.43 -10.23 -0.70
N ALA A 72 7.95 -9.46 -1.64
CA ALA A 72 7.54 -8.07 -1.87
C ALA A 72 6.35 -7.95 -2.84
N VAL A 73 6.14 -8.97 -3.69
CA VAL A 73 5.13 -8.93 -4.76
C VAL A 73 4.16 -10.11 -4.73
N ASP A 74 4.55 -11.22 -4.08
CA ASP A 74 3.70 -12.40 -4.01
C ASP A 74 2.50 -12.16 -3.08
N PRO A 75 1.29 -12.64 -3.46
CA PRO A 75 0.10 -12.49 -2.64
C PRO A 75 0.22 -13.22 -1.30
N ALA A 76 -0.63 -12.84 -0.35
CA ALA A 76 -0.81 -13.63 0.86
C ALA A 76 -1.36 -15.01 0.53
N VAL A 77 -0.79 -16.09 1.09
CA VAL A 77 -1.36 -17.42 0.94
C VAL A 77 -1.58 -18.06 2.31
N VAL A 78 -2.83 -18.43 2.57
CA VAL A 78 -3.25 -19.12 3.80
C VAL A 78 -3.93 -20.42 3.44
N VAL A 79 -3.65 -21.47 4.21
CA VAL A 79 -4.30 -22.77 4.09
C VAL A 79 -5.09 -23.08 5.36
N LEU A 80 -6.31 -23.57 5.18
CA LEU A 80 -7.10 -24.16 6.26
C LEU A 80 -7.31 -25.64 5.97
N ASP A 81 -7.30 -26.48 7.01
CA ASP A 81 -7.83 -27.83 6.85
C ASP A 81 -9.37 -27.79 6.67
N GLU A 82 -9.94 -28.79 6.03
CA GLU A 82 -11.40 -28.77 5.70
C GLU A 82 -12.32 -28.86 6.93
N CYS A 83 -11.76 -29.17 8.10
CA CYS A 83 -12.48 -29.16 9.36
C CYS A 83 -12.43 -27.80 10.08
N GLY A 84 -11.56 -26.89 9.62
CA GLY A 84 -11.38 -25.57 10.21
C GLY A 84 -10.67 -25.60 11.56
N HIS A 85 -9.77 -26.57 11.79
CA HIS A 85 -9.02 -26.66 13.05
C HIS A 85 -7.79 -25.72 13.04
N PHE A 86 -7.15 -25.55 11.89
CA PHE A 86 -5.92 -24.78 11.75
C PHE A 86 -5.97 -23.82 10.58
N THR A 87 -5.39 -22.62 10.77
CA THR A 87 -5.10 -21.68 9.69
C THR A 87 -3.59 -21.48 9.60
N VAL A 88 -3.01 -21.78 8.45
CA VAL A 88 -1.56 -21.82 8.25
C VAL A 88 -1.16 -20.82 7.17
N PRO A 89 -0.53 -19.67 7.49
CA PRO A 89 0.04 -18.79 6.50
C PRO A 89 1.29 -19.44 5.90
N ILE A 90 1.32 -19.65 4.59
CA ILE A 90 2.43 -20.36 3.92
C ILE A 90 3.27 -19.46 3.03
N LEU A 91 2.77 -18.26 2.66
CA LEU A 91 3.49 -17.30 1.83
C LEU A 91 3.12 -15.86 2.21
N SER A 92 4.09 -14.95 2.12
CA SER A 92 3.95 -13.49 2.34
C SER A 92 3.33 -13.11 3.69
N GLY A 93 3.87 -13.69 4.78
CA GLY A 93 3.35 -13.56 6.15
C GLY A 93 3.12 -12.13 6.60
N HIS A 94 4.14 -11.25 6.54
CA HIS A 94 4.07 -9.86 7.01
C HIS A 94 3.66 -8.89 5.90
N LEU A 95 4.51 -8.68 4.88
CA LEU A 95 4.23 -7.69 3.82
C LEU A 95 2.95 -7.98 3.06
N GLY A 96 2.70 -9.25 2.69
CA GLY A 96 1.46 -9.64 2.05
C GLY A 96 0.28 -9.74 3.02
N GLY A 97 0.55 -9.88 4.32
CA GLY A 97 -0.47 -9.94 5.37
C GLY A 97 -1.07 -11.32 5.63
N ALA A 98 -0.38 -12.41 5.21
CA ALA A 98 -0.92 -13.75 5.42
C ALA A 98 -1.04 -14.12 6.91
N ASN A 99 -0.16 -13.60 7.80
CA ASN A 99 -0.26 -13.84 9.23
C ASN A 99 -1.55 -13.24 9.83
N ASP A 100 -1.87 -11.99 9.47
CA ASP A 100 -3.08 -11.33 9.96
C ASP A 100 -4.33 -11.93 9.33
N LEU A 101 -4.26 -12.30 8.04
CA LEU A 101 -5.36 -13.03 7.40
C LEU A 101 -5.61 -14.38 8.07
N ALA A 102 -4.55 -15.12 8.46
CA ALA A 102 -4.70 -16.37 9.19
C ALA A 102 -5.37 -16.18 10.55
N ARG A 103 -5.02 -15.10 11.30
CA ARG A 103 -5.71 -14.73 12.55
C ARG A 103 -7.17 -14.39 12.32
N ALA A 104 -7.46 -13.57 11.30
CA ALA A 104 -8.83 -13.18 10.96
C ALA A 104 -9.69 -14.37 10.56
N LEU A 105 -9.18 -15.28 9.72
CA LEU A 105 -9.87 -16.52 9.34
C LEU A 105 -10.10 -17.43 10.55
N ALA A 106 -9.10 -17.55 11.42
CA ALA A 106 -9.19 -18.32 12.67
C ALA A 106 -10.31 -17.79 13.58
N ALA A 107 -10.43 -16.48 13.73
CA ALA A 107 -11.49 -15.85 14.52
C ALA A 107 -12.90 -16.18 14.01
N VAL A 108 -13.07 -16.31 12.68
CA VAL A 108 -14.37 -16.65 12.06
C VAL A 108 -14.79 -18.11 12.28
N CYS A 109 -13.86 -19.04 12.24
CA CYS A 109 -14.18 -20.48 12.34
C CYS A 109 -13.78 -21.16 13.66
N GLY A 110 -13.10 -20.45 14.55
CA GLY A 110 -12.59 -21.00 15.81
C GLY A 110 -11.32 -21.83 15.63
N ALA A 111 -10.59 -21.65 14.55
CA ALA A 111 -9.35 -22.35 14.25
C ALA A 111 -8.18 -21.84 15.10
N VAL A 112 -7.11 -22.64 15.15
CA VAL A 112 -5.82 -22.24 15.72
C VAL A 112 -4.94 -21.66 14.60
N PRO A 113 -4.48 -20.38 14.68
CA PRO A 113 -3.53 -19.85 13.73
C PRO A 113 -2.13 -20.38 13.99
N VAL A 114 -1.53 -21.05 12.99
CA VAL A 114 -0.19 -21.66 13.10
C VAL A 114 0.84 -20.74 12.45
N ILE A 115 1.21 -19.69 13.17
CA ILE A 115 2.15 -18.67 12.69
C ILE A 115 3.57 -19.04 13.13
N THR A 116 4.49 -19.17 12.14
CA THR A 116 5.85 -19.67 12.36
C THR A 116 6.95 -18.64 12.11
N THR A 117 6.59 -17.39 11.74
CA THR A 117 7.56 -16.32 11.53
C THR A 117 8.33 -16.03 12.84
N ALA A 118 9.65 -15.90 12.74
CA ALA A 118 10.51 -15.79 13.93
C ALA A 118 10.15 -14.57 14.81
N THR A 119 9.80 -13.43 14.22
CA THR A 119 9.40 -12.23 14.97
C THR A 119 8.10 -12.46 15.76
N ASP A 120 7.08 -13.09 15.15
CA ASP A 120 5.83 -13.42 15.83
C ASP A 120 6.07 -14.45 16.95
N ALA A 121 6.83 -15.51 16.65
CA ALA A 121 7.11 -16.57 17.61
C ALA A 121 7.90 -16.08 18.84
N ASN A 122 8.71 -15.04 18.70
CA ASN A 122 9.48 -14.44 19.78
C ASN A 122 8.85 -13.17 20.36
N GLY A 123 7.71 -12.73 19.87
CA GLY A 123 7.02 -11.50 20.31
C GLY A 123 7.83 -10.22 20.11
N VAL A 124 8.72 -10.18 19.10
CA VAL A 124 9.51 -8.98 18.79
C VAL A 124 8.90 -8.17 17.68
N PHE A 125 9.16 -6.88 17.69
CA PHE A 125 8.64 -5.94 16.68
C PHE A 125 9.00 -6.36 15.26
N ALA A 126 7.99 -6.44 14.39
CA ALA A 126 8.10 -6.74 12.97
C ALA A 126 7.89 -5.46 12.16
N VAL A 127 8.99 -4.86 11.68
CA VAL A 127 8.98 -3.57 10.99
C VAL A 127 8.15 -3.58 9.71
N ASP A 128 8.10 -4.68 9.00
CA ASP A 128 7.32 -4.87 7.78
C ASP A 128 5.82 -5.08 8.05
N ALA A 129 5.46 -5.79 9.12
CA ALA A 129 4.09 -5.85 9.59
C ALA A 129 3.62 -4.45 10.03
N TRP A 130 4.44 -3.73 10.81
CA TRP A 130 4.15 -2.36 11.20
C TRP A 130 3.96 -1.42 10.00
N ALA A 131 4.87 -1.46 9.01
CA ALA A 131 4.75 -0.66 7.80
C ALA A 131 3.41 -0.90 7.09
N ARG A 132 2.96 -2.17 7.00
CA ARG A 132 1.67 -2.52 6.41
C ARG A 132 0.50 -1.96 7.23
N HIS A 133 0.51 -2.09 8.56
CA HIS A 133 -0.52 -1.54 9.45
C HIS A 133 -0.61 -0.02 9.37
N GLN A 134 0.53 0.65 9.19
CA GLN A 134 0.58 2.11 9.03
C GLN A 134 0.37 2.57 7.57
N ASN A 135 -0.07 1.68 6.67
CA ASN A 135 -0.27 1.98 5.24
C ASN A 135 0.99 2.58 4.59
N CYS A 136 2.16 2.03 4.91
CA CYS A 136 3.43 2.43 4.33
C CYS A 136 3.92 1.41 3.30
N ALA A 137 4.53 1.89 2.23
CA ALA A 137 5.34 1.07 1.35
C ALA A 137 6.73 0.87 1.96
N VAL A 138 7.33 -0.29 1.70
CA VAL A 138 8.72 -0.61 2.03
C VAL A 138 9.54 -0.52 0.76
N LEU A 139 10.52 0.41 0.70
CA LEU A 139 11.29 0.60 -0.54
C LEU A 139 12.34 -0.49 -0.74
N GLU A 140 13.00 -0.94 0.32
CA GLU A 140 14.08 -1.93 0.25
C GLU A 140 13.72 -3.17 1.08
N PRO A 141 12.88 -4.08 0.56
CA PRO A 141 12.41 -5.25 1.30
C PRO A 141 13.54 -6.17 1.78
N GLU A 142 14.68 -6.18 1.08
CA GLU A 142 15.87 -6.95 1.47
C GLU A 142 16.49 -6.45 2.78
N ARG A 143 16.29 -5.17 3.13
CA ARG A 143 16.81 -4.55 4.37
C ARG A 143 15.99 -4.91 5.61
N ILE A 144 14.75 -5.40 5.45
CA ILE A 144 13.91 -5.88 6.56
C ILE A 144 14.67 -6.88 7.42
N LYS A 145 15.38 -7.83 6.76
CA LYS A 145 16.15 -8.86 7.46
C LYS A 145 17.18 -8.27 8.42
N ARG A 146 17.81 -7.13 8.08
CA ARG A 146 18.78 -6.47 8.97
C ARG A 146 18.13 -5.98 10.24
N VAL A 147 16.95 -5.35 10.15
CA VAL A 147 16.18 -4.85 11.29
C VAL A 147 15.72 -6.01 12.17
N SER A 148 15.04 -7.00 11.58
CA SER A 148 14.50 -8.16 12.31
C SER A 148 15.60 -8.98 13.00
N SER A 149 16.74 -9.23 12.33
CA SER A 149 17.84 -10.00 12.89
C SER A 149 18.50 -9.29 14.10
N ARG A 150 18.55 -7.96 14.10
CA ARG A 150 19.05 -7.21 15.27
C ARG A 150 18.14 -7.38 16.49
N LEU A 151 16.83 -7.22 16.28
CA LEU A 151 15.82 -7.39 17.36
C LEU A 151 15.81 -8.81 17.90
N LEU A 152 15.82 -9.84 17.02
CA LEU A 152 15.88 -11.24 17.43
C LEU A 152 17.17 -11.57 18.20
N ALA A 153 18.27 -10.84 17.94
CA ALA A 153 19.51 -10.97 18.69
C ALA A 153 19.54 -10.11 19.99
N GLY A 154 18.40 -9.54 20.41
CA GLY A 154 18.30 -8.68 21.60
C GLY A 154 19.04 -7.33 21.45
N ARG A 155 19.40 -6.93 20.22
CA ARG A 155 20.10 -5.66 19.96
C ARG A 155 19.08 -4.60 19.53
N PRO A 156 19.18 -3.35 20.05
CA PRO A 156 18.26 -2.30 19.70
C PRO A 156 18.38 -1.91 18.23
N VAL A 157 17.25 -1.54 17.63
CA VAL A 157 17.17 -0.89 16.33
C VAL A 157 16.77 0.57 16.51
N ARG A 158 17.39 1.44 15.70
CA ARG A 158 17.18 2.88 15.75
C ARG A 158 16.27 3.31 14.63
N TYR A 159 15.30 4.16 14.96
CA TYR A 159 14.41 4.74 13.96
C TYR A 159 14.52 6.25 13.88
N ARG A 160 14.15 6.79 12.72
CA ARG A 160 13.88 8.22 12.52
C ARG A 160 12.54 8.37 11.84
N SER A 161 11.80 9.41 12.16
CA SER A 161 10.49 9.67 11.59
C SER A 161 10.29 11.16 11.34
N GLU A 162 9.76 11.50 10.18
CA GLU A 162 9.26 12.85 9.86
C GLU A 162 7.87 13.09 10.44
N PHE A 163 7.22 12.03 10.92
CA PHE A 163 5.85 12.07 11.45
C PHE A 163 5.87 11.69 12.93
N PRO A 164 5.11 12.40 13.78
CA PRO A 164 4.96 11.98 15.17
C PRO A 164 4.27 10.61 15.23
N ILE A 165 4.87 9.66 15.96
CA ILE A 165 4.31 8.32 16.15
C ILE A 165 3.68 8.25 17.53
N ALA A 166 2.39 7.93 17.60
CA ALA A 166 1.64 7.87 18.86
C ALA A 166 2.01 6.60 19.67
N GLY A 167 1.96 6.75 21.00
CA GLY A 167 2.20 5.65 21.93
C GLY A 167 3.68 5.42 22.24
N GLN A 168 3.94 4.35 22.99
CA GLN A 168 5.29 3.96 23.39
C GLN A 168 5.89 3.02 22.34
N ALA A 169 7.14 3.28 21.94
CA ALA A 169 7.87 2.40 21.03
C ALA A 169 8.02 1.00 21.64
N PRO A 170 7.94 -0.06 20.82
CA PRO A 170 8.13 -1.43 21.25
C PRO A 170 9.52 -1.67 21.86
N ALA A 171 9.64 -2.72 22.68
CA ALA A 171 10.92 -3.11 23.26
C ALA A 171 12.00 -3.29 22.17
N GLY A 172 13.17 -2.70 22.39
CA GLY A 172 14.29 -2.74 21.45
C GLY A 172 14.19 -1.74 20.29
N VAL A 173 13.12 -0.95 20.16
CA VAL A 173 12.99 0.13 19.17
C VAL A 173 13.23 1.47 19.86
N VAL A 174 14.25 2.20 19.42
CA VAL A 174 14.66 3.45 20.05
C VAL A 174 14.85 4.57 19.02
N PRO A 175 14.59 5.84 19.33
CA PRO A 175 14.86 6.93 18.42
C PRO A 175 16.37 7.06 18.14
N ALA A 176 16.74 7.39 16.90
CA ALA A 176 18.10 7.74 16.54
C ALA A 176 18.41 9.18 16.97
N GLY A 177 19.54 9.39 17.63
CA GLY A 177 20.09 10.74 17.85
C GLY A 177 20.49 11.41 16.52
N GLU A 178 20.74 12.74 16.56
CA GLU A 178 21.04 13.52 15.33
C GLU A 178 22.23 12.96 14.55
N ALA A 179 23.31 12.58 15.22
CA ALA A 179 24.52 12.03 14.63
C ALA A 179 24.49 10.50 14.45
N GLU A 180 23.44 9.83 14.91
CA GLU A 180 23.32 8.37 14.84
C GLU A 180 22.69 7.93 13.54
N ARG A 181 23.12 6.76 13.04
CA ARG A 181 22.51 6.11 11.89
C ARG A 181 21.22 5.41 12.30
N ALA A 182 20.15 5.67 11.57
CA ALA A 182 18.90 4.93 11.73
C ALA A 182 18.98 3.57 11.01
N ASP A 183 18.35 2.55 11.58
CA ASP A 183 18.16 1.26 10.94
C ASP A 183 16.94 1.29 10.01
N PHE A 184 15.89 2.05 10.38
CA PHE A 184 14.75 2.34 9.50
C PHE A 184 14.28 3.80 9.66
N VAL A 185 13.66 4.33 8.61
CA VAL A 185 13.18 5.72 8.54
C VAL A 185 11.77 5.77 7.98
N LEU A 186 10.88 6.47 8.66
CA LEU A 186 9.55 6.81 8.18
C LEU A 186 9.59 8.20 7.53
N THR A 187 9.54 8.28 6.21
CA THR A 187 9.78 9.51 5.44
C THR A 187 9.09 9.46 4.08
N LEU A 188 8.94 10.62 3.45
CA LEU A 188 8.56 10.72 2.02
C LEU A 188 9.79 10.92 1.12
N PHE A 189 10.94 11.28 1.70
CA PHE A 189 12.18 11.67 1.01
C PHE A 189 13.32 10.73 1.39
N PRO A 190 13.34 9.49 0.84
CA PRO A 190 14.31 8.47 1.22
C PRO A 190 15.73 8.91 0.85
N ALA A 191 16.66 8.75 1.80
CA ALA A 191 18.07 9.03 1.61
C ALA A 191 18.95 8.09 2.45
N GLY A 192 20.12 7.74 1.92
CA GLY A 192 21.08 6.86 2.59
C GLY A 192 20.70 5.37 2.47
N ASP A 193 21.14 4.57 3.45
CA ASP A 193 21.04 3.12 3.41
C ASP A 193 20.18 2.50 4.53
N ALA A 194 19.35 3.29 5.20
CA ALA A 194 18.32 2.80 6.11
C ALA A 194 17.24 2.03 5.34
N LEU A 195 16.42 1.26 6.04
CA LEU A 195 15.16 0.76 5.51
C LEU A 195 14.17 1.93 5.46
N HIS A 196 13.64 2.28 4.29
CA HIS A 196 12.69 3.37 4.16
C HIS A 196 11.25 2.88 4.11
N LEU A 197 10.44 3.44 4.99
CA LEU A 197 8.99 3.21 5.08
C LEU A 197 8.31 4.48 4.58
N ILE A 198 7.55 4.36 3.50
CA ILE A 198 6.95 5.49 2.80
C ILE A 198 5.44 5.50 3.03
N PRO A 199 4.90 6.45 3.81
CA PRO A 199 3.46 6.59 3.99
C PRO A 199 2.75 6.86 2.67
N LYS A 200 1.69 6.10 2.39
CA LYS A 200 0.87 6.23 1.18
C LYS A 200 -0.24 7.26 1.39
N ILE A 201 0.13 8.52 1.49
CA ILE A 201 -0.75 9.63 1.88
C ILE A 201 -0.75 10.82 0.92
N GLY A 202 0.08 10.76 -0.12
CA GLY A 202 0.22 11.84 -1.09
C GLY A 202 -0.98 11.95 -2.04
N VAL A 203 -1.38 13.18 -2.34
CA VAL A 203 -2.31 13.53 -3.42
C VAL A 203 -1.63 14.52 -4.35
N LEU A 204 -1.52 14.14 -5.61
CA LEU A 204 -0.88 14.95 -6.65
C LEU A 204 -1.90 15.89 -7.31
N GLY A 205 -1.75 17.18 -7.12
CA GLY A 205 -2.49 18.15 -7.88
C GLY A 205 -1.84 18.40 -9.24
N ILE A 206 -2.62 18.30 -10.31
CA ILE A 206 -2.12 18.36 -11.69
C ILE A 206 -2.77 19.50 -12.44
N GLY A 207 -1.95 20.33 -13.09
CA GLY A 207 -2.36 21.26 -14.13
C GLY A 207 -1.57 20.98 -15.40
N CYS A 208 -2.22 20.96 -16.56
CA CYS A 208 -1.56 20.77 -17.84
C CYS A 208 -2.25 21.55 -18.96
N ARG A 209 -1.53 21.80 -20.05
CA ARG A 209 -2.13 22.35 -21.27
C ARG A 209 -3.06 21.30 -21.90
N ARG A 210 -4.02 21.76 -22.69
CA ARG A 210 -4.87 20.87 -23.50
C ARG A 210 -4.01 20.11 -24.51
N GLY A 211 -4.26 18.79 -24.65
CA GLY A 211 -3.51 17.92 -25.55
C GLY A 211 -2.15 17.47 -25.01
N THR A 212 -1.83 17.69 -23.71
CA THR A 212 -0.63 17.15 -23.09
C THR A 212 -0.74 15.62 -23.03
N SER A 213 0.23 14.91 -23.61
CA SER A 213 0.23 13.44 -23.64
C SER A 213 0.60 12.83 -22.27
N ALA A 214 0.20 11.56 -22.03
CA ALA A 214 0.59 10.81 -20.85
C ALA A 214 2.13 10.71 -20.71
N ALA A 215 2.85 10.52 -21.82
CA ALA A 215 4.31 10.48 -21.82
C ALA A 215 4.96 11.81 -21.37
N GLN A 216 4.38 12.94 -21.75
CA GLN A 216 4.85 14.26 -21.28
C GLN A 216 4.58 14.46 -19.79
N LEU A 217 3.43 14.02 -19.29
CA LEU A 217 3.10 14.03 -17.87
C LEU A 217 4.05 13.14 -17.08
N GLU A 218 4.34 11.93 -17.57
CA GLU A 218 5.27 10.99 -16.94
C GLU A 218 6.69 11.57 -16.85
N ALA A 219 7.20 12.15 -17.93
CA ALA A 219 8.52 12.78 -17.94
C ALA A 219 8.60 13.95 -16.95
N ALA A 220 7.56 14.80 -16.90
CA ALA A 220 7.48 15.91 -15.97
C ALA A 220 7.35 15.42 -14.51
N PHE A 221 6.61 14.35 -14.27
CA PHE A 221 6.46 13.72 -12.96
C PHE A 221 7.76 13.10 -12.45
N ALA A 222 8.47 12.38 -13.31
CA ALA A 222 9.79 11.84 -12.97
C ALA A 222 10.78 12.96 -12.57
N GLN A 223 10.79 14.08 -13.29
CA GLN A 223 11.58 15.25 -12.95
C GLN A 223 11.16 15.87 -11.60
N PHE A 224 9.84 16.00 -11.37
CA PHE A 224 9.30 16.50 -10.10
C PHE A 224 9.75 15.64 -8.92
N CYS A 225 9.62 14.31 -9.01
CA CYS A 225 10.07 13.39 -7.95
C CYS A 225 11.58 13.48 -7.74
N ALA A 226 12.37 13.47 -8.82
CA ALA A 226 13.83 13.54 -8.73
C ALA A 226 14.33 14.86 -8.13
N ALA A 227 13.74 16.00 -8.52
CA ALA A 227 14.12 17.31 -8.01
C ALA A 227 13.91 17.47 -6.50
N HIS A 228 12.95 16.72 -5.92
CA HIS A 228 12.64 16.76 -4.50
C HIS A 228 13.13 15.55 -3.70
N GLY A 229 13.71 14.54 -4.35
CA GLY A 229 14.01 13.26 -3.69
C GLY A 229 12.76 12.54 -3.21
N LEU A 230 11.59 12.79 -3.82
CA LEU A 230 10.31 12.26 -3.39
C LEU A 230 10.15 10.80 -3.83
N ALA A 231 9.75 9.94 -2.92
CA ALA A 231 9.33 8.58 -3.26
C ALA A 231 7.94 8.58 -3.90
N ALA A 232 7.86 8.36 -5.22
CA ALA A 232 6.61 8.38 -5.98
C ALA A 232 5.51 7.47 -5.39
N VAL A 233 5.89 6.39 -4.73
CA VAL A 233 4.96 5.43 -4.09
C VAL A 233 4.14 6.04 -2.94
N CYS A 234 4.50 7.23 -2.43
CA CYS A 234 3.69 7.95 -1.45
C CYS A 234 2.35 8.44 -2.04
N ILE A 235 2.26 8.61 -3.37
CA ILE A 235 1.10 9.19 -4.05
C ILE A 235 0.06 8.10 -4.30
N THR A 236 -1.17 8.38 -3.92
CA THR A 236 -2.28 7.43 -3.99
C THR A 236 -3.50 7.96 -4.75
N ALA A 237 -3.48 9.23 -5.13
CA ALA A 237 -4.55 9.86 -5.89
C ALA A 237 -4.04 11.10 -6.63
N ALA A 238 -4.78 11.52 -7.64
CA ALA A 238 -4.56 12.78 -8.34
C ALA A 238 -5.79 13.68 -8.25
N ALA A 239 -5.60 14.98 -8.46
CA ALA A 239 -6.68 15.95 -8.49
C ALA A 239 -6.41 17.07 -9.52
N SER A 240 -7.47 17.59 -10.15
CA SER A 240 -7.40 18.69 -11.12
C SER A 240 -8.70 19.47 -11.16
N ILE A 241 -8.79 20.43 -12.08
CA ILE A 241 -10.02 21.16 -12.40
C ILE A 241 -10.92 20.33 -13.34
N ASP A 242 -12.24 20.50 -13.26
CA ASP A 242 -13.25 19.83 -14.08
C ASP A 242 -13.07 20.05 -15.59
N LEU A 243 -12.50 21.19 -16.00
CA LEU A 243 -12.11 21.48 -17.39
C LEU A 243 -11.10 20.47 -17.98
N LYS A 244 -10.55 19.57 -17.14
CA LYS A 244 -9.60 18.51 -17.49
C LYS A 244 -10.18 17.10 -17.36
N ALA A 245 -11.46 16.98 -17.08
CA ALA A 245 -12.11 15.68 -16.89
C ALA A 245 -12.16 14.83 -18.18
N ASP A 246 -12.07 15.48 -19.34
CA ASP A 246 -12.03 14.87 -20.68
C ASP A 246 -10.63 14.84 -21.31
N GLU A 247 -9.55 15.17 -20.58
CA GLU A 247 -8.19 15.23 -21.09
C GLU A 247 -7.58 13.81 -21.18
N PRO A 248 -7.44 13.21 -22.38
CA PRO A 248 -7.06 11.79 -22.50
C PRO A 248 -5.70 11.47 -21.88
N GLY A 249 -4.70 12.35 -22.10
CA GLY A 249 -3.35 12.11 -21.58
C GLY A 249 -3.27 12.15 -20.06
N LEU A 250 -4.07 12.99 -19.39
CA LEU A 250 -4.14 13.03 -17.93
C LEU A 250 -4.80 11.77 -17.37
N LEU A 251 -5.90 11.34 -17.99
CA LEU A 251 -6.63 10.13 -17.58
C LEU A 251 -5.77 8.87 -17.79
N GLU A 252 -5.05 8.78 -18.90
CA GLU A 252 -4.13 7.67 -19.19
C GLU A 252 -2.98 7.64 -18.19
N PHE A 253 -2.34 8.77 -17.91
CA PHE A 253 -1.27 8.92 -16.93
C PHE A 253 -1.74 8.43 -15.54
N CYS A 254 -2.86 8.92 -15.06
CA CYS A 254 -3.39 8.52 -13.75
C CYS A 254 -3.77 7.03 -13.71
N ARG A 255 -4.33 6.49 -14.79
CA ARG A 255 -4.67 5.07 -14.91
C ARG A 255 -3.42 4.18 -14.87
N ALA A 256 -2.34 4.58 -15.54
CA ALA A 256 -1.08 3.83 -15.54
C ALA A 256 -0.48 3.71 -14.13
N HIS A 257 -0.67 4.73 -13.28
CA HIS A 257 -0.27 4.71 -11.87
C HIS A 257 -1.30 4.08 -10.92
N GLY A 258 -2.49 3.72 -11.41
CA GLY A 258 -3.59 3.22 -10.57
C GLY A 258 -4.19 4.29 -9.65
N TRP A 259 -4.02 5.58 -9.96
CA TRP A 259 -4.53 6.66 -9.13
C TRP A 259 -5.95 7.06 -9.51
N PRO A 260 -6.90 7.04 -8.56
CA PRO A 260 -8.19 7.72 -8.76
C PRO A 260 -7.97 9.21 -8.93
N VAL A 261 -8.74 9.81 -9.84
CA VAL A 261 -8.66 11.27 -10.13
C VAL A 261 -9.92 11.94 -9.64
N GLN A 262 -9.76 13.05 -8.91
CA GLN A 262 -10.86 13.92 -8.49
C GLN A 262 -10.81 15.23 -9.25
N PHE A 263 -11.97 15.65 -9.76
CA PHE A 263 -12.12 16.90 -10.49
C PHE A 263 -13.00 17.87 -9.72
N TYR A 264 -12.57 19.13 -9.67
CA TYR A 264 -13.26 20.19 -8.91
C TYR A 264 -13.61 21.35 -9.84
N SER A 265 -14.77 21.95 -9.64
CA SER A 265 -15.15 23.19 -10.34
C SER A 265 -14.30 24.37 -9.86
N ALA A 266 -14.25 25.43 -10.69
CA ALA A 266 -13.57 26.67 -10.33
C ALA A 266 -14.09 27.24 -8.98
N ALA A 267 -15.39 27.17 -8.73
CA ALA A 267 -16.00 27.62 -7.48
C ALA A 267 -15.54 26.80 -6.26
N GLN A 268 -15.43 25.48 -6.39
CA GLN A 268 -14.89 24.64 -5.34
C GLN A 268 -13.41 24.94 -5.06
N LEU A 269 -12.62 25.12 -6.12
CA LEU A 269 -11.20 25.45 -5.99
C LEU A 269 -10.98 26.82 -5.32
N GLN A 270 -11.82 27.81 -5.60
CA GLN A 270 -11.74 29.12 -4.93
C GLN A 270 -11.92 29.02 -3.42
N ASN A 271 -12.77 28.10 -2.96
CA ASN A 271 -13.08 27.88 -1.55
C ASN A 271 -12.08 26.94 -0.85
N ALA A 272 -11.03 26.44 -1.55
CA ALA A 272 -10.01 25.61 -0.91
C ALA A 272 -9.32 26.38 0.23
N PRO A 273 -9.16 25.78 1.42
CA PRO A 273 -8.48 26.40 2.55
C PRO A 273 -6.97 26.47 2.30
N GLY A 274 -6.35 27.58 2.73
CA GLY A 274 -4.90 27.74 2.66
C GLY A 274 -4.44 28.94 1.84
N GLN A 275 -3.12 29.09 1.75
CA GLN A 275 -2.47 30.09 0.89
C GLN A 275 -1.83 29.37 -0.28
N PHE A 276 -2.01 29.90 -1.49
CA PHE A 276 -1.59 29.27 -2.74
C PHE A 276 -0.80 30.22 -3.61
N THR A 277 0.06 29.66 -4.46
CA THR A 277 0.90 30.42 -5.39
C THR A 277 0.06 30.97 -6.55
N PRO A 278 -0.22 32.28 -6.62
CA PRO A 278 -1.13 32.82 -7.63
C PRO A 278 -0.52 32.79 -9.04
N SER A 279 -1.39 32.72 -10.06
CA SER A 279 -1.04 32.82 -11.47
C SER A 279 -2.10 33.58 -12.22
N ALA A 280 -1.75 34.75 -12.74
CA ALA A 280 -2.64 35.57 -13.55
C ALA A 280 -3.11 34.85 -14.82
N PHE A 281 -2.20 34.09 -15.46
CA PHE A 281 -2.54 33.28 -16.63
C PHE A 281 -3.56 32.19 -16.31
N VAL A 282 -3.37 31.47 -15.21
CA VAL A 282 -4.32 30.39 -14.80
C VAL A 282 -5.67 31.02 -14.49
N ARG A 283 -5.71 32.16 -13.80
CA ARG A 283 -6.95 32.90 -13.51
C ARG A 283 -7.70 33.30 -14.77
N SER A 284 -7.02 33.77 -15.80
CA SER A 284 -7.66 34.19 -17.05
C SER A 284 -8.30 33.04 -17.83
N VAL A 285 -7.78 31.82 -17.67
CA VAL A 285 -8.26 30.64 -18.39
C VAL A 285 -9.29 29.86 -17.58
N THR A 286 -9.12 29.77 -16.28
CA THR A 286 -9.90 28.83 -15.40
C THR A 286 -10.81 29.56 -14.41
N GLY A 287 -10.67 30.85 -14.23
CA GLY A 287 -11.38 31.62 -13.22
C GLY A 287 -10.75 31.57 -11.84
N VAL A 288 -9.76 30.71 -11.62
CA VAL A 288 -9.03 30.58 -10.34
C VAL A 288 -7.53 30.81 -10.55
N ASP A 289 -6.85 31.37 -9.57
CA ASP A 289 -5.43 31.72 -9.64
C ASP A 289 -4.46 30.54 -9.46
N ASN A 290 -4.95 29.40 -8.96
CA ASN A 290 -4.18 28.18 -8.79
C ASN A 290 -5.09 26.97 -8.87
N VAL A 291 -4.78 26.01 -9.75
CA VAL A 291 -5.52 24.76 -9.89
C VAL A 291 -4.86 23.64 -9.10
N CYS A 292 -3.57 23.35 -9.34
CA CYS A 292 -2.92 22.14 -8.83
C CYS A 292 -2.85 22.11 -7.29
N GLU A 293 -2.43 23.22 -6.63
CA GLU A 293 -2.34 23.24 -5.16
C GLU A 293 -3.73 23.15 -4.53
N ARG A 294 -4.71 23.91 -5.03
CA ARG A 294 -6.08 23.92 -4.51
C ARG A 294 -6.76 22.55 -4.67
N ALA A 295 -6.60 21.93 -5.84
CA ALA A 295 -7.14 20.59 -6.09
C ALA A 295 -6.49 19.54 -5.19
N ALA A 296 -5.17 19.61 -5.02
CA ALA A 296 -4.45 18.70 -4.13
C ALA A 296 -4.94 18.79 -2.67
N VAL A 297 -5.10 20.03 -2.16
CA VAL A 297 -5.59 20.26 -0.78
C VAL A 297 -7.01 19.75 -0.59
N LEU A 298 -7.92 20.04 -1.51
CA LEU A 298 -9.30 19.56 -1.44
C LEU A 298 -9.38 18.04 -1.45
N ALA A 299 -8.61 17.39 -2.33
CA ALA A 299 -8.61 15.92 -2.43
C ALA A 299 -7.88 15.22 -1.28
N ALA A 300 -6.90 15.89 -0.68
CA ALA A 300 -6.18 15.36 0.48
C ALA A 300 -6.93 15.59 1.80
N GLY A 301 -7.72 16.65 1.90
CA GLY A 301 -8.24 17.12 3.19
C GLY A 301 -7.12 17.53 4.16
N GLY A 302 -5.97 17.97 3.63
CA GLY A 302 -4.77 18.23 4.42
C GLY A 302 -3.96 19.42 3.89
N THR A 303 -2.63 19.36 3.95
CA THR A 303 -1.74 20.49 3.68
C THR A 303 -0.80 20.24 2.50
N ILE A 304 -0.40 21.34 1.82
CA ILE A 304 0.66 21.31 0.80
C ILE A 304 2.01 21.10 1.48
N ILE A 305 2.78 20.15 0.97
CA ILE A 305 4.19 19.96 1.36
C ILE A 305 5.17 20.30 0.22
N LEU A 306 4.74 20.11 -1.04
CA LEU A 306 5.48 20.61 -2.20
C LEU A 306 4.58 21.57 -2.96
N PRO A 307 4.91 22.88 -2.95
CA PRO A 307 4.13 23.89 -3.66
C PRO A 307 4.25 23.70 -5.17
N LYS A 308 3.42 24.44 -5.91
CA LYS A 308 3.35 24.40 -7.37
C LYS A 308 4.72 24.50 -8.02
N GLN A 309 5.05 23.50 -8.82
CA GLN A 309 6.18 23.49 -9.73
C GLN A 309 5.68 23.43 -11.17
N ALA A 310 6.17 24.32 -11.99
CA ALA A 310 5.75 24.45 -13.40
C ALA A 310 6.93 24.20 -14.34
N GLY A 311 6.70 23.39 -15.36
CA GLY A 311 7.68 23.14 -16.41
C GLY A 311 7.01 22.52 -17.65
N ASN A 312 7.41 22.93 -18.85
CA ASN A 312 6.96 22.34 -20.12
C ASN A 312 5.42 22.26 -20.31
N GLY A 313 4.69 23.22 -19.72
CA GLY A 313 3.21 23.26 -19.82
C GLY A 313 2.48 22.33 -18.84
N VAL A 314 3.20 21.71 -17.92
CA VAL A 314 2.67 20.89 -16.81
C VAL A 314 2.97 21.57 -15.49
N THR A 315 2.07 21.45 -14.52
CA THR A 315 2.27 21.87 -13.14
C THR A 315 1.89 20.76 -12.19
N PHE A 316 2.74 20.53 -11.18
CA PHE A 316 2.44 19.62 -10.07
C PHE A 316 2.52 20.34 -8.73
N ALA A 317 1.74 19.89 -7.78
CA ALA A 317 1.83 20.20 -6.36
C ALA A 317 1.49 18.95 -5.56
N LEU A 318 2.06 18.80 -4.38
CA LEU A 318 1.80 17.66 -3.51
C LEU A 318 1.18 18.11 -2.19
N ALA A 319 -0.01 17.57 -1.89
CA ALA A 319 -0.63 17.67 -0.57
C ALA A 319 -0.64 16.30 0.11
N LEU A 320 -0.65 16.30 1.44
CA LEU A 320 -0.74 15.07 2.23
C LEU A 320 -2.11 14.97 2.91
N ARG A 321 -2.63 13.75 2.94
CA ARG A 321 -3.73 13.38 3.83
C ARG A 321 -3.26 13.39 5.28
N PRO A 322 -4.15 13.64 6.25
CA PRO A 322 -3.82 13.45 7.66
C PRO A 322 -3.26 12.06 7.90
N PHE A 323 -2.13 12.00 8.62
CA PHE A 323 -1.44 10.76 8.93
C PHE A 323 -1.02 10.77 10.41
N ALA A 324 -1.51 9.80 11.16
CA ALA A 324 -1.25 9.66 12.59
C ALA A 324 -0.84 8.21 12.90
N PRO A 325 0.42 7.85 12.61
CA PRO A 325 0.91 6.50 12.86
C PRO A 325 1.01 6.23 14.37
N ASP A 326 0.83 4.96 14.72
CA ASP A 326 1.05 4.45 16.07
C ASP A 326 1.94 3.19 16.03
N TRP A 327 2.32 2.66 17.21
CA TRP A 327 3.25 1.53 17.28
C TRP A 327 2.59 0.15 17.16
N ARG A 328 1.33 0.04 16.76
CA ARG A 328 0.67 -1.25 16.54
C ARG A 328 1.17 -1.92 15.27
N TRP A 329 1.55 -3.19 15.36
CA TRP A 329 2.01 -4.00 14.23
C TRP A 329 1.31 -5.35 14.12
N GLN A 330 0.42 -5.63 15.06
CA GLN A 330 -0.45 -6.81 15.10
C GLN A 330 -1.85 -6.37 15.49
N ASP A 331 -2.85 -7.02 14.93
CA ASP A 331 -4.23 -6.87 15.40
C ASP A 331 -4.34 -7.53 16.79
N ALA A 332 -5.03 -6.85 17.71
CA ALA A 332 -5.21 -7.30 19.09
C ALA A 332 -6.17 -8.51 19.18
#